data_37bb4ab0e07fa65d902cc1c7c2a0cc82
#
_entry.id   37bb4ab0e07fa65d902cc1c7c2a0cc82
#
_cell.length_a   1.000
_cell.length_b   1.000
_cell.length_c   1.000
_cell.angle_alpha   90.00
_cell.angle_beta   90.00
_cell.angle_gamma   90.00
#
_symmetry.space_group_name_H-M   'P 1'
#
loop_
_entity.id
_entity.type
_entity.pdbx_description
1 polymer ?
#
loop_
_entity_poly.entity_id
_entity_poly.type
_entity_poly.pdbx_seq_one_letter_code
_entity_poly.pdbx_strand_id
1 'polypeptide(L)'
;MQPEPILLYRRRWTLVFQVPFTLLMLLCLAFSLYGASVSNERLLTALLLCAAFVAFCVGGTLGRAALEAYRVRDPAVVIDATGITDLRQDDPHTVPWEAMERVQLDGYEDVILIKLRPGQKDSALRVIAKALQRWQRRGDVVFALGGLAYDTRQIQNALKAFHTAAVPRAPASR
;
A
#
# COMPACT_ATOMS: atom_id res chain seq x y z
N MET A 1 4.39 29.30 -10.69
CA MET A 1 3.45 28.22 -11.00
C MET A 1 3.57 27.16 -9.91
N GLN A 2 2.51 26.88 -9.18
CA GLN A 2 2.51 25.75 -8.25
C GLN A 2 2.40 24.47 -9.08
N PRO A 3 3.18 23.43 -8.76
CA PRO A 3 3.06 22.14 -9.42
C PRO A 3 1.66 21.55 -9.17
N GLU A 4 1.11 20.86 -10.17
CA GLU A 4 -0.19 20.19 -10.04
C GLU A 4 -0.11 19.05 -9.05
N PRO A 5 -1.19 18.78 -8.29
CA PRO A 5 -1.25 17.66 -7.37
C PRO A 5 -1.17 16.33 -8.13
N ILE A 6 -0.42 15.38 -7.60
CA ILE A 6 -0.33 14.04 -8.16
C ILE A 6 -1.23 13.12 -7.35
N LEU A 7 -2.15 12.47 -8.05
CA LEU A 7 -3.09 11.50 -7.50
C LEU A 7 -2.67 10.09 -7.91
N LEU A 8 -2.32 9.26 -6.95
CA LEU A 8 -1.89 7.89 -7.19
C LEU A 8 -3.06 6.95 -6.92
N TYR A 9 -3.49 6.24 -7.98
CA TYR A 9 -4.60 5.30 -7.93
C TYR A 9 -4.11 3.87 -7.79
N ARG A 10 -4.94 3.00 -7.19
CA ARG A 10 -4.66 1.56 -7.15
C ARG A 10 -4.62 0.99 -8.56
N ARG A 11 -3.61 0.17 -8.84
CA ARG A 11 -3.43 -0.46 -10.15
C ARG A 11 -4.46 -1.57 -10.34
N ARG A 12 -5.37 -1.38 -11.29
CA ARG A 12 -6.43 -2.37 -11.60
C ARG A 12 -5.91 -3.68 -12.18
N TRP A 13 -4.67 -3.71 -12.63
CA TRP A 13 -4.03 -4.91 -13.16
C TRP A 13 -4.05 -6.08 -12.16
N THR A 14 -3.99 -5.81 -10.85
CA THR A 14 -4.10 -6.85 -9.82
C THR A 14 -5.41 -7.60 -9.87
N LEU A 15 -6.51 -6.96 -10.32
CA LEU A 15 -7.82 -7.60 -10.48
C LEU A 15 -7.80 -8.70 -11.55
N VAL A 16 -7.00 -8.52 -12.61
CA VAL A 16 -6.88 -9.48 -13.70
C VAL A 16 -6.36 -10.83 -13.21
N PHE A 17 -5.51 -10.83 -12.17
CA PHE A 17 -5.00 -12.05 -11.56
C PHE A 17 -5.81 -12.49 -10.35
N GLN A 18 -6.28 -11.56 -9.53
CA GLN A 18 -7.01 -11.87 -8.31
C GLN A 18 -8.37 -12.51 -8.59
N VAL A 19 -9.10 -12.04 -9.59
CA VAL A 19 -10.43 -12.59 -9.92
C VAL A 19 -10.35 -14.03 -10.41
N PRO A 20 -9.54 -14.41 -11.42
CA PRO A 20 -9.42 -15.81 -11.85
C PRO A 20 -8.91 -16.72 -10.74
N PHE A 21 -7.95 -16.23 -9.94
CA PHE A 21 -7.41 -17.02 -8.84
C PHE A 21 -8.45 -17.26 -7.72
N THR A 22 -9.26 -16.26 -7.40
CA THR A 22 -10.39 -16.41 -6.45
C THR A 22 -11.39 -17.43 -6.98
N LEU A 23 -11.75 -17.37 -8.27
CA LEU A 23 -12.64 -18.34 -8.90
C LEU A 23 -12.07 -19.76 -8.85
N LEU A 24 -10.77 -19.91 -9.14
CA LEU A 24 -10.07 -21.18 -9.03
C LEU A 24 -10.14 -21.74 -7.59
N MET A 25 -9.91 -20.91 -6.58
CA MET A 25 -9.99 -21.32 -5.18
C MET A 25 -11.42 -21.74 -4.79
N LEU A 26 -12.45 -21.06 -5.27
CA LEU A 26 -13.85 -21.45 -5.05
C LEU A 26 -14.16 -22.78 -5.73
N LEU A 27 -13.61 -23.04 -6.88
CA LEU A 27 -13.75 -24.29 -7.62
C LEU A 27 -13.06 -25.45 -6.86
N CYS A 28 -11.82 -25.22 -6.37
CA CYS A 28 -11.11 -26.17 -5.50
C CYS A 28 -11.89 -26.47 -4.20
N LEU A 29 -12.51 -25.45 -3.60
CA LEU A 29 -13.37 -25.61 -2.43
C LEU A 29 -14.54 -26.54 -2.75
N ALA A 30 -15.26 -26.28 -3.85
CA ALA A 30 -16.41 -27.09 -4.25
C ALA A 30 -16.02 -28.56 -4.52
N PHE A 31 -14.92 -28.78 -5.24
CA PHE A 31 -14.40 -30.15 -5.51
C PHE A 31 -13.95 -30.86 -4.24
N SER A 32 -13.29 -30.15 -3.32
CA SER A 32 -12.85 -30.74 -2.06
C SER A 32 -14.03 -31.14 -1.17
N LEU A 33 -15.08 -30.31 -1.09
CA LEU A 33 -16.29 -30.61 -0.34
C LEU A 33 -17.06 -31.79 -0.97
N TYR A 34 -17.19 -31.80 -2.29
CA TYR A 34 -17.82 -32.91 -3.01
C TYR A 34 -17.05 -34.22 -2.80
N GLY A 35 -15.72 -34.20 -2.99
CA GLY A 35 -14.88 -35.37 -2.74
C GLY A 35 -14.97 -35.88 -1.32
N ALA A 36 -15.03 -35.00 -0.30
CA ALA A 36 -15.18 -35.35 1.07
C ALA A 36 -16.55 -36.00 1.36
N SER A 37 -17.62 -35.59 0.66
CA SER A 37 -18.98 -36.14 0.82
C SER A 37 -19.16 -37.55 0.22
N VAL A 38 -18.35 -37.89 -0.78
CA VAL A 38 -18.42 -39.19 -1.48
C VAL A 38 -17.38 -40.17 -0.96
N SER A 39 -16.33 -39.69 -0.29
CA SER A 39 -15.24 -40.54 0.21
C SER A 39 -15.66 -41.36 1.44
N ASN A 40 -15.42 -42.68 1.39
CA ASN A 40 -15.61 -43.58 2.53
C ASN A 40 -14.34 -43.71 3.41
N GLU A 41 -13.22 -43.15 2.97
CA GLU A 41 -11.93 -43.21 3.68
C GLU A 41 -11.76 -42.01 4.61
N ARG A 42 -11.65 -42.25 5.92
CA ARG A 42 -11.52 -41.18 6.93
C ARG A 42 -10.35 -40.25 6.71
N LEU A 43 -9.20 -40.80 6.31
CA LEU A 43 -7.98 -40.01 6.06
C LEU A 43 -8.19 -39.08 4.87
N LEU A 44 -8.71 -39.61 3.76
CA LEU A 44 -8.96 -38.84 2.55
C LEU A 44 -10.01 -37.74 2.81
N THR A 45 -11.07 -38.05 3.54
CA THR A 45 -12.07 -37.04 3.94
C THR A 45 -11.45 -35.92 4.77
N ALA A 46 -10.58 -36.23 5.73
CA ALA A 46 -9.90 -35.25 6.54
C ALA A 46 -8.99 -34.35 5.71
N LEU A 47 -8.22 -34.92 4.77
CA LEU A 47 -7.34 -34.14 3.85
C LEU A 47 -8.15 -33.22 2.94
N LEU A 48 -9.27 -33.69 2.41
CA LEU A 48 -10.16 -32.88 1.55
C LEU A 48 -10.80 -31.73 2.34
N LEU A 49 -11.21 -31.95 3.58
CA LEU A 49 -11.73 -30.88 4.45
C LEU A 49 -10.66 -29.83 4.80
N CYS A 50 -9.41 -30.25 5.06
CA CYS A 50 -8.30 -29.33 5.26
C CYS A 50 -8.05 -28.50 3.99
N ALA A 51 -8.04 -29.13 2.81
CA ALA A 51 -7.87 -28.43 1.53
C ALA A 51 -9.02 -27.43 1.28
N ALA A 52 -10.26 -27.82 1.58
CA ALA A 52 -11.43 -26.94 1.51
C ALA A 52 -11.28 -25.72 2.42
N PHE A 53 -10.82 -25.92 3.66
CA PHE A 53 -10.61 -24.84 4.62
C PHE A 53 -9.53 -23.85 4.12
N VAL A 54 -8.41 -24.34 3.62
CA VAL A 54 -7.34 -23.50 3.05
C VAL A 54 -7.86 -22.72 1.84
N ALA A 55 -8.57 -23.38 0.93
CA ALA A 55 -9.16 -22.74 -0.26
C ALA A 55 -10.17 -21.65 0.12
N PHE A 56 -10.98 -21.88 1.16
CA PHE A 56 -11.91 -20.88 1.70
C PHE A 56 -11.18 -19.66 2.28
N CYS A 57 -10.18 -19.87 3.11
CA CYS A 57 -9.41 -18.78 3.71
C CYS A 57 -8.68 -17.95 2.65
N VAL A 58 -7.98 -18.59 1.73
CA VAL A 58 -7.22 -17.91 0.67
C VAL A 58 -8.17 -17.24 -0.34
N GLY A 59 -9.21 -17.94 -0.78
CA GLY A 59 -10.20 -17.39 -1.71
C GLY A 59 -10.99 -16.23 -1.10
N GLY A 60 -11.36 -16.33 0.17
CA GLY A 60 -12.06 -15.27 0.89
C GLY A 60 -11.24 -13.99 1.03
N THR A 61 -9.96 -14.11 1.42
CA THR A 61 -9.06 -12.95 1.55
C THR A 61 -8.79 -12.28 0.21
N LEU A 62 -8.54 -13.06 -0.84
CA LEU A 62 -8.32 -12.52 -2.19
C LEU A 62 -9.60 -11.92 -2.80
N GLY A 63 -10.74 -12.55 -2.59
CA GLY A 63 -12.03 -12.03 -3.05
C GLY A 63 -12.38 -10.71 -2.38
N ARG A 64 -12.14 -10.60 -1.07
CA ARG A 64 -12.30 -9.33 -0.34
C ARG A 64 -11.38 -8.25 -0.89
N ALA A 65 -10.09 -8.55 -1.05
CA ALA A 65 -9.12 -7.60 -1.61
C ALA A 65 -9.49 -7.16 -3.03
N ALA A 66 -9.97 -8.08 -3.88
CA ALA A 66 -10.46 -7.77 -5.22
C ALA A 66 -11.69 -6.85 -5.17
N LEU A 67 -12.65 -7.12 -4.28
CA LEU A 67 -13.86 -6.32 -4.12
C LEU A 67 -13.54 -4.91 -3.63
N GLU A 68 -12.63 -4.77 -2.67
CA GLU A 68 -12.15 -3.49 -2.17
C GLU A 68 -11.44 -2.71 -3.30
N ALA A 69 -10.56 -3.35 -4.06
CA ALA A 69 -9.88 -2.73 -5.20
C ALA A 69 -10.84 -2.31 -6.32
N TYR A 70 -11.96 -2.99 -6.49
CA TYR A 70 -13.00 -2.63 -7.46
C TYR A 70 -13.85 -1.45 -6.98
N ARG A 71 -14.22 -1.42 -5.70
CA ARG A 71 -15.09 -0.41 -5.11
C ARG A 71 -14.40 0.93 -4.91
N VAL A 72 -13.13 0.92 -4.49
CA VAL A 72 -12.38 2.13 -4.17
C VAL A 72 -11.87 2.76 -5.47
N ARG A 73 -12.53 3.85 -5.89
CA ARG A 73 -12.13 4.69 -7.04
C ARG A 73 -11.29 5.89 -6.63
N ASP A 74 -11.20 6.15 -5.33
CA ASP A 74 -10.49 7.29 -4.79
C ASP A 74 -8.97 7.10 -4.86
N PRO A 75 -8.21 8.19 -4.98
CA PRO A 75 -6.77 8.12 -4.96
C PRO A 75 -6.29 7.49 -3.64
N ALA A 76 -5.28 6.62 -3.72
CA ALA A 76 -4.72 5.96 -2.54
C ALA A 76 -3.69 6.84 -1.84
N VAL A 77 -2.93 7.64 -2.61
CA VAL A 77 -1.94 8.59 -2.12
C VAL A 77 -2.08 9.88 -2.92
N VAL A 78 -2.02 11.00 -2.22
CA VAL A 78 -2.05 12.35 -2.81
C VAL A 78 -0.73 13.04 -2.47
N ILE A 79 -0.07 13.60 -3.48
CA ILE A 79 1.12 14.44 -3.34
C ILE A 79 0.74 15.84 -3.84
N ASP A 80 0.62 16.79 -2.92
CA ASP A 80 0.19 18.15 -3.23
C ASP A 80 1.05 19.21 -2.53
N ALA A 81 0.63 20.47 -2.57
CA ALA A 81 1.35 21.59 -1.97
C ALA A 81 1.43 21.49 -0.42
N THR A 82 0.54 20.75 0.23
CA THR A 82 0.49 20.61 1.70
C THR A 82 1.43 19.51 2.20
N GLY A 83 1.61 18.43 1.42
CA GLY A 83 2.42 17.30 1.83
C GLY A 83 2.13 16.04 1.03
N ILE A 84 2.40 14.91 1.67
CA ILE A 84 2.05 13.59 1.16
C ILE A 84 0.98 13.00 2.07
N THR A 85 -0.18 12.70 1.49
CA THR A 85 -1.35 12.16 2.21
C THR A 85 -1.60 10.71 1.80
N ASP A 86 -1.66 9.80 2.77
CA ASP A 86 -2.11 8.42 2.58
C ASP A 86 -3.60 8.31 2.89
N LEU A 87 -4.40 8.01 1.86
CA LEU A 87 -5.85 7.85 1.94
C LEU A 87 -6.29 6.38 2.05
N ARG A 88 -5.34 5.44 2.19
CA ARG A 88 -5.65 4.00 2.27
C ARG A 88 -6.18 3.56 3.63
N GLN A 89 -5.97 4.39 4.65
CA GLN A 89 -6.43 4.16 6.01
C GLN A 89 -7.74 4.90 6.26
N ASP A 90 -8.52 4.42 7.22
CA ASP A 90 -9.79 5.05 7.62
C ASP A 90 -9.55 6.47 8.18
N ASP A 91 -8.36 6.73 8.72
CA ASP A 91 -7.91 8.05 9.15
C ASP A 91 -6.78 8.53 8.22
N PRO A 92 -7.07 9.45 7.28
CA PRO A 92 -6.09 9.96 6.33
C PRO A 92 -4.94 10.63 7.04
N HIS A 93 -3.73 10.17 6.76
CA HIS A 93 -2.53 10.73 7.37
C HIS A 93 -1.75 11.58 6.38
N THR A 94 -1.58 12.86 6.71
CA THR A 94 -0.79 13.80 5.92
C THR A 94 0.54 14.08 6.62
N VAL A 95 1.64 13.90 5.89
CA VAL A 95 2.96 14.36 6.31
C VAL A 95 3.26 15.67 5.58
N PRO A 96 3.28 16.82 6.29
CA PRO A 96 3.51 18.11 5.66
C PRO A 96 4.98 18.28 5.25
N TRP A 97 5.23 19.06 4.17
CA TRP A 97 6.59 19.27 3.65
C TRP A 97 7.54 19.89 4.65
N GLU A 98 7.04 20.79 5.53
CA GLU A 98 7.85 21.44 6.57
C GLU A 98 8.39 20.46 7.61
N ALA A 99 7.68 19.34 7.80
CA ALA A 99 8.11 18.28 8.70
C ALA A 99 9.23 17.40 8.11
N MET A 100 9.41 17.45 6.78
CA MET A 100 10.35 16.60 6.10
C MET A 100 11.74 17.24 6.00
N GLU A 101 12.77 16.52 6.44
CA GLU A 101 14.17 16.88 6.20
C GLU A 101 14.60 16.42 4.82
N ARG A 102 14.21 15.21 4.44
CA ARG A 102 14.57 14.59 3.17
C ARG A 102 13.46 13.67 2.69
N VAL A 103 13.18 13.71 1.40
CA VAL A 103 12.25 12.80 0.72
C VAL A 103 12.99 12.14 -0.44
N GLN A 104 12.85 10.83 -0.56
CA GLN A 104 13.50 10.05 -1.61
C GLN A 104 12.57 8.95 -2.10
N LEU A 105 12.45 8.78 -3.42
CA LEU A 105 11.79 7.63 -4.02
C LEU A 105 12.83 6.51 -4.19
N ASP A 106 12.57 5.36 -3.58
CA ASP A 106 13.29 4.11 -3.86
C ASP A 106 12.50 3.34 -4.91
N GLY A 107 12.98 3.40 -6.16
CA GLY A 107 12.32 2.73 -7.29
C GLY A 107 12.51 1.22 -7.32
N TYR A 108 13.41 0.66 -6.49
CA TYR A 108 13.60 -0.78 -6.40
C TYR A 108 12.57 -1.42 -5.45
N GLU A 109 12.28 -0.76 -4.36
CA GLU A 109 11.32 -1.26 -3.36
C GLU A 109 9.92 -0.67 -3.55
N ASP A 110 9.70 0.20 -4.55
CA ASP A 110 8.44 0.91 -4.78
C ASP A 110 7.94 1.66 -3.52
N VAL A 111 8.84 2.43 -2.89
CA VAL A 111 8.53 3.17 -1.67
C VAL A 111 9.01 4.61 -1.72
N ILE A 112 8.26 5.52 -1.08
CA ILE A 112 8.72 6.87 -0.77
C ILE A 112 9.27 6.85 0.65
N LEU A 113 10.56 7.13 0.80
CA LEU A 113 11.25 7.24 2.07
C LEU A 113 11.26 8.69 2.52
N ILE A 114 10.78 8.96 3.73
CA ILE A 114 10.76 10.29 4.32
C ILE A 114 11.59 10.28 5.59
N LYS A 115 12.54 11.22 5.68
CA LYS A 115 13.24 11.53 6.90
C LYS A 115 12.65 12.79 7.51
N LEU A 116 12.24 12.73 8.77
CA LEU A 116 11.63 13.86 9.48
C LEU A 116 12.68 14.72 10.14
N ARG A 117 12.37 16.01 10.29
CA ARG A 117 13.21 16.95 11.05
C ARG A 117 13.22 16.57 12.53
N PRO A 118 14.37 16.75 13.23
CA PRO A 118 14.45 16.51 14.66
C PRO A 118 13.47 17.44 15.41
N GLY A 119 12.73 16.88 16.37
CA GLY A 119 11.70 17.58 17.16
C GLY A 119 10.25 17.36 16.70
N GLN A 120 10.01 16.85 15.50
CA GLN A 120 8.66 16.55 15.00
C GLN A 120 8.26 15.06 15.10
N LYS A 121 9.18 14.23 15.58
CA LYS A 121 8.97 12.78 15.71
C LYS A 121 7.85 12.35 16.65
N ASP A 122 7.38 13.23 17.53
CA ASP A 122 6.56 12.82 18.67
C ASP A 122 5.03 12.95 18.50
N SER A 123 4.49 13.71 17.56
CA SER A 123 3.05 13.96 17.54
C SER A 123 2.23 13.12 16.54
N ALA A 124 2.77 12.78 15.36
CA ALA A 124 2.00 12.09 14.31
C ALA A 124 2.37 10.59 14.16
N LEU A 125 3.48 10.15 14.75
CA LEU A 125 4.15 8.90 14.37
C LEU A 125 3.89 7.70 15.30
N ARG A 126 3.25 7.90 16.44
CA ARG A 126 3.02 6.78 17.39
C ARG A 126 2.15 5.64 16.80
N VAL A 127 1.26 5.96 15.88
CA VAL A 127 0.36 4.96 15.28
C VAL A 127 1.05 4.23 14.13
N ILE A 128 1.82 4.95 13.31
CA ILE A 128 2.51 4.38 12.13
C ILE A 128 3.80 3.64 12.53
N ALA A 129 4.50 4.13 13.56
CA ALA A 129 5.76 3.52 14.03
C ALA A 129 5.59 2.06 14.49
N LYS A 130 4.44 1.68 15.07
CA LYS A 130 4.17 0.29 15.48
C LYS A 130 4.02 -0.68 14.30
N ALA A 131 3.47 -0.23 13.18
CA ALA A 131 3.33 -1.05 11.97
C ALA A 131 4.64 -1.15 11.17
N LEU A 132 5.53 -0.17 11.31
CA LEU A 132 6.72 0.04 10.49
C LEU A 132 8.05 -0.32 11.16
N GLN A 133 8.05 -0.84 12.39
CA GLN A 133 9.29 -1.22 13.13
C GLN A 133 10.23 -2.16 12.35
N ARG A 134 9.73 -2.89 11.36
CA ARG A 134 10.56 -3.74 10.49
C ARG A 134 11.35 -2.95 9.42
N TRP A 135 10.94 -1.72 9.09
CA TRP A 135 11.51 -0.90 8.01
C TRP A 135 12.36 0.27 8.49
N GLN A 136 12.52 0.43 9.81
CA GLN A 136 13.19 1.57 10.46
C GLN A 136 14.66 1.80 10.06
N ARG A 137 15.26 0.94 9.24
CA ARG A 137 16.67 1.11 8.84
C ARG A 137 16.92 2.17 7.78
N ARG A 138 15.87 2.69 7.07
CA ARG A 138 16.04 3.57 5.89
C ARG A 138 15.33 4.92 5.96
N GLY A 139 14.37 5.11 6.84
CA GLY A 139 13.61 6.35 6.96
C GLY A 139 12.74 6.38 8.20
N ASP A 140 12.25 7.57 8.59
CA ASP A 140 11.35 7.73 9.72
C ASP A 140 9.90 7.40 9.33
N VAL A 141 9.51 7.66 8.06
CA VAL A 141 8.20 7.32 7.46
C VAL A 141 8.41 6.71 6.08
N VAL A 142 7.65 5.67 5.78
CA VAL A 142 7.71 4.95 4.50
C VAL A 142 6.31 4.84 3.93
N PHE A 143 6.10 5.38 2.71
CA PHE A 143 4.88 5.17 1.95
C PHE A 143 5.12 4.10 0.88
N ALA A 144 4.52 2.93 1.05
CA ALA A 144 4.58 1.89 0.04
C ALA A 144 3.74 2.29 -1.20
N LEU A 145 4.34 2.25 -2.37
CA LEU A 145 3.70 2.51 -3.66
C LEU A 145 3.29 1.21 -4.37
N GLY A 146 3.67 0.06 -3.81
CA GLY A 146 3.33 -1.23 -4.38
C GLY A 146 1.82 -1.36 -4.65
N GLY A 147 1.48 -1.77 -5.88
CA GLY A 147 0.08 -1.87 -6.32
C GLY A 147 -0.57 -0.56 -6.76
N LEU A 148 0.16 0.58 -6.77
CA LEU A 148 -0.31 1.84 -7.33
C LEU A 148 0.13 1.99 -8.79
N ALA A 149 -0.66 2.73 -9.57
CA ALA A 149 -0.30 3.13 -10.92
C ALA A 149 0.44 4.47 -10.85
N TYR A 150 1.72 4.48 -11.20
CA TYR A 150 2.52 5.71 -11.18
C TYR A 150 3.64 5.69 -12.22
N ASP A 151 4.12 6.87 -12.59
CA ASP A 151 5.36 7.08 -13.31
C ASP A 151 6.45 7.54 -12.34
N THR A 152 7.52 6.78 -12.24
CA THR A 152 8.68 7.06 -11.37
C THR A 152 9.26 8.44 -11.61
N ARG A 153 9.37 8.87 -12.89
CA ARG A 153 9.91 10.19 -13.24
C ARG A 153 8.98 11.31 -12.80
N GLN A 154 7.68 11.12 -12.98
CA GLN A 154 6.68 12.11 -12.58
C GLN A 154 6.71 12.32 -11.07
N ILE A 155 6.73 11.23 -10.27
CA ILE A 155 6.83 11.33 -8.81
C ILE A 155 8.14 11.99 -8.39
N GLN A 156 9.28 11.59 -8.94
CA GLN A 156 10.57 12.20 -8.59
C GLN A 156 10.60 13.70 -8.85
N ASN A 157 10.05 14.13 -10.00
CA ASN A 157 9.99 15.54 -10.34
C ASN A 157 9.07 16.32 -9.39
N ALA A 158 7.92 15.76 -9.05
CA ALA A 158 6.99 16.37 -8.11
C ALA A 158 7.58 16.46 -6.69
N LEU A 159 8.16 15.38 -6.18
CA LEU A 159 8.82 15.39 -4.86
C LEU A 159 9.90 16.47 -4.79
N LYS A 160 10.72 16.61 -5.83
CA LYS A 160 11.72 17.67 -5.90
C LYS A 160 11.09 19.06 -5.95
N ALA A 161 10.06 19.26 -6.79
CA ALA A 161 9.41 20.56 -6.98
C ALA A 161 8.72 21.02 -5.68
N PHE A 162 7.90 20.19 -5.07
CA PHE A 162 7.18 20.52 -3.85
C PHE A 162 8.13 20.70 -2.66
N HIS A 163 9.07 19.79 -2.46
CA HIS A 163 10.03 19.89 -1.35
C HIS A 163 10.91 21.13 -1.48
N THR A 164 11.35 21.49 -2.69
CA THR A 164 12.16 22.71 -2.92
C THR A 164 11.34 23.98 -2.70
N ALA A 165 10.05 23.96 -3.02
CA ALA A 165 9.15 25.09 -2.82
C ALA A 165 8.81 25.33 -1.34
N ALA A 166 8.66 24.25 -0.56
CA ALA A 166 8.25 24.30 0.86
C ALA A 166 9.43 24.59 1.82
N VAL A 167 10.67 24.25 1.42
CA VAL A 167 11.86 24.52 2.25
C VAL A 167 12.54 25.79 1.75
N PRO A 168 12.37 26.95 2.42
CA PRO A 168 13.08 28.17 2.07
C PRO A 168 14.59 27.90 2.13
N ARG A 169 15.31 28.24 1.07
CA ARG A 169 16.78 28.20 1.08
C ARG A 169 17.26 29.05 2.23
N ALA A 170 17.99 28.44 3.15
CA ALA A 170 18.72 29.23 4.15
C ALA A 170 19.49 30.35 3.42
N PRO A 171 19.40 31.61 3.90
CA PRO A 171 20.15 32.71 3.27
C PRO A 171 21.61 32.29 3.24
N ALA A 172 22.22 32.36 2.05
CA ALA A 172 23.63 32.08 1.88
C ALA A 172 24.42 32.99 2.87
N SER A 173 25.04 32.36 3.87
CA SER A 173 25.91 33.04 4.82
C SER A 173 27.04 33.67 3.98
N ARG A 174 27.02 34.99 3.87
CA ARG A 174 28.12 35.81 3.32
C ARG A 174 29.27 35.84 4.30
#